data_c35fd68abbf5ee8bb05b0528cba0c25c
#
_entry.id   c35fd68abbf5ee8bb05b0528cba0c25c
#
_cell.length_a   1.000
_cell.length_b   1.000
_cell.length_c   1.000
_cell.angle_alpha   90.00
_cell.angle_beta   90.00
_cell.angle_gamma   90.00
#
_symmetry.space_group_name_H-M   'P 1'
#
loop_
_entity.id
_entity.type
_entity.pdbx_description
1 polymer ?
#
loop_
_entity_poly.entity_id
_entity_poly.type
_entity_poly.pdbx_seq_one_letter_code
_entity_poly.pdbx_strand_id
1 'polypeptide(L)'
;MRLARTAVLAVFALACTPPRIPNTTIPDTPDTRAVLKVVEEYAAALQRRDAVALLALVSPTYFDDAGTTDPADDLDLAGLTSSLPADLARLTGLRVEIVVRTLEVAGDSAVAEVFSDAWYQVTVKGGTAPRRDTDVHRMRFVRVQGVWKIVSGL
;
A
#
# COMPACT_ATOMS: atom_id res chain seq x y z
N MET A 1 33.33 -48.06 -39.43
CA MET A 1 32.14 -47.30 -39.03
C MET A 1 32.32 -46.85 -37.56
N ARG A 2 32.62 -45.60 -37.32
CA ARG A 2 32.79 -45.04 -35.98
C ARG A 2 31.52 -44.24 -35.66
N LEU A 3 30.72 -44.72 -34.70
CA LEU A 3 29.56 -43.98 -34.17
C LEU A 3 30.03 -42.88 -33.21
N ALA A 4 29.81 -41.65 -33.59
CA ALA A 4 30.00 -40.51 -32.73
C ALA A 4 28.80 -40.42 -31.73
N ARG A 5 29.09 -40.56 -30.44
CA ARG A 5 28.11 -40.34 -29.35
C ARG A 5 28.07 -38.83 -29.05
N THR A 6 26.99 -38.19 -29.43
CA THR A 6 26.72 -36.79 -29.07
C THR A 6 26.14 -36.79 -27.63
N ALA A 7 26.90 -36.28 -26.67
CA ALA A 7 26.42 -36.06 -25.31
C ALA A 7 25.62 -34.75 -25.27
N VAL A 8 24.34 -34.83 -25.03
CA VAL A 8 23.48 -33.67 -24.76
C VAL A 8 23.64 -33.28 -23.30
N LEU A 9 24.28 -32.15 -23.07
CA LEU A 9 24.43 -31.57 -21.74
C LEU A 9 23.12 -30.81 -21.40
N ALA A 10 22.26 -31.38 -20.54
CA ALA A 10 21.08 -30.70 -20.04
C ALA A 10 21.51 -29.72 -18.93
N VAL A 11 21.47 -28.43 -19.23
CA VAL A 11 21.68 -27.36 -18.24
C VAL A 11 20.40 -27.21 -17.44
N PHE A 12 20.36 -27.73 -16.21
CA PHE A 12 19.32 -27.44 -15.25
C PHE A 12 19.54 -26.02 -14.71
N ALA A 13 18.73 -25.06 -15.18
CA ALA A 13 18.63 -23.75 -14.55
C ALA A 13 17.95 -23.93 -13.19
N LEU A 14 18.71 -23.89 -12.09
CA LEU A 14 18.19 -23.78 -10.74
C LEU A 14 17.50 -22.41 -10.63
N ALA A 15 16.19 -22.39 -10.72
CA ALA A 15 15.38 -21.22 -10.39
C ALA A 15 15.53 -20.94 -8.89
N CYS A 16 16.43 -20.02 -8.50
CA CYS A 16 16.53 -19.54 -7.14
C CYS A 16 15.25 -18.76 -6.83
N THR A 17 14.34 -19.35 -6.09
CA THR A 17 13.20 -18.64 -5.51
C THR A 17 13.75 -17.62 -4.51
N PRO A 18 13.44 -16.34 -4.62
CA PRO A 18 13.93 -15.34 -3.67
C PRO A 18 13.42 -15.66 -2.25
N PRO A 19 14.20 -15.33 -1.20
CA PRO A 19 13.76 -15.47 0.18
C PRO A 19 12.45 -14.67 0.37
N ARG A 20 11.68 -15.07 1.36
CA ARG A 20 10.41 -14.38 1.70
C ARG A 20 10.55 -13.63 3.01
N ILE A 21 9.78 -12.55 3.14
CA ILE A 21 9.64 -11.84 4.41
C ILE A 21 9.02 -12.80 5.43
N PRO A 22 9.56 -12.92 6.65
CA PRO A 22 9.08 -13.86 7.66
C PRO A 22 7.56 -13.80 7.86
N ASN A 23 6.92 -14.97 7.92
CA ASN A 23 5.47 -15.15 8.08
C ASN A 23 4.59 -14.58 6.96
N THR A 24 5.17 -14.33 5.78
CA THR A 24 4.43 -13.83 4.62
C THR A 24 4.73 -14.65 3.36
N THR A 25 3.95 -14.42 2.30
CA THR A 25 4.24 -14.91 0.94
C THR A 25 5.02 -13.89 0.11
N ILE A 26 5.34 -12.72 0.68
CA ILE A 26 5.97 -11.59 -0.01
C ILE A 26 7.47 -11.88 -0.24
N PRO A 27 7.98 -11.77 -1.47
CA PRO A 27 9.41 -11.90 -1.74
C PRO A 27 10.22 -10.86 -0.96
N ASP A 28 11.34 -11.29 -0.38
CA ASP A 28 12.24 -10.40 0.35
C ASP A 28 13.24 -9.76 -0.61
N THR A 29 12.88 -8.60 -1.15
CA THR A 29 13.71 -7.79 -2.06
C THR A 29 13.86 -6.37 -1.52
N PRO A 30 14.86 -5.59 -1.97
CA PRO A 30 14.98 -4.19 -1.60
C PRO A 30 13.71 -3.38 -1.90
N ASP A 31 13.05 -3.66 -3.03
CA ASP A 31 11.85 -2.94 -3.44
C ASP A 31 10.63 -3.30 -2.59
N THR A 32 10.40 -4.59 -2.31
CA THR A 32 9.29 -4.99 -1.44
C THR A 32 9.45 -4.43 -0.04
N ARG A 33 10.68 -4.42 0.51
CA ARG A 33 10.97 -3.78 1.80
C ARG A 33 10.72 -2.27 1.77
N ALA A 34 11.08 -1.59 0.67
CA ALA A 34 10.87 -0.16 0.54
C ALA A 34 9.37 0.20 0.45
N VAL A 35 8.56 -0.59 -0.28
CA VAL A 35 7.10 -0.40 -0.33
C VAL A 35 6.47 -0.68 1.04
N LEU A 36 6.85 -1.77 1.72
CA LEU A 36 6.35 -2.08 3.07
C LEU A 36 6.65 -0.95 4.05
N LYS A 37 7.82 -0.32 3.94
CA LYS A 37 8.16 0.84 4.77
C LYS A 37 7.21 2.02 4.52
N VAL A 38 6.80 2.27 3.26
CA VAL A 38 5.79 3.31 2.96
C VAL A 38 4.46 2.98 3.62
N VAL A 39 4.03 1.71 3.64
CA VAL A 39 2.79 1.30 4.32
C VAL A 39 2.92 1.47 5.84
N GLU A 40 4.07 1.15 6.44
CA GLU A 40 4.33 1.37 7.87
C GLU A 40 4.30 2.86 8.23
N GLU A 41 4.92 3.71 7.41
CA GLU A 41 4.93 5.17 7.58
C GLU A 41 3.51 5.74 7.42
N TYR A 42 2.72 5.23 6.47
CA TYR A 42 1.31 5.55 6.30
C TYR A 42 0.50 5.21 7.55
N ALA A 43 0.58 3.98 8.04
CA ALA A 43 -0.13 3.55 9.25
C ALA A 43 0.24 4.41 10.47
N ALA A 44 1.54 4.71 10.63
CA ALA A 44 2.02 5.56 11.71
C ALA A 44 1.53 7.01 11.60
N ALA A 45 1.52 7.59 10.40
CA ALA A 45 1.03 8.94 10.16
C ALA A 45 -0.50 9.02 10.38
N LEU A 46 -1.24 8.02 9.89
CA LEU A 46 -2.68 7.91 10.09
C LEU A 46 -3.03 7.83 11.59
N GLN A 47 -2.33 7.00 12.36
CA GLN A 47 -2.55 6.87 13.80
C GLN A 47 -2.28 8.17 14.57
N ARG A 48 -1.30 8.97 14.11
CA ARG A 48 -1.05 10.32 14.66
C ARG A 48 -2.00 11.39 14.10
N ARG A 49 -2.82 11.04 13.10
CA ARG A 49 -3.68 11.96 12.34
C ARG A 49 -2.87 13.10 11.72
N ASP A 50 -1.70 12.77 11.20
CA ASP A 50 -0.73 13.70 10.65
C ASP A 50 -0.95 13.82 9.14
N ALA A 51 -1.82 14.77 8.73
CA ALA A 51 -2.13 15.01 7.33
C ALA A 51 -0.89 15.39 6.51
N VAL A 52 0.07 16.11 7.10
CA VAL A 52 1.28 16.54 6.39
C VAL A 52 2.17 15.32 6.08
N ALA A 53 2.36 14.45 7.07
CA ALA A 53 3.13 13.23 6.88
C ALA A 53 2.45 12.28 5.88
N LEU A 54 1.12 12.15 5.92
CA LEU A 54 0.35 11.35 4.95
C LEU A 54 0.53 11.89 3.53
N LEU A 55 0.32 13.18 3.32
CA LEU A 55 0.47 13.81 2.00
C LEU A 55 1.90 13.71 1.46
N ALA A 56 2.90 13.69 2.34
CA ALA A 56 4.28 13.48 1.93
C ALA A 56 4.55 12.09 1.34
N LEU A 57 3.72 11.09 1.62
CA LEU A 57 3.81 9.74 1.05
C LEU A 57 3.10 9.63 -0.30
N VAL A 58 2.27 10.60 -0.67
CA VAL A 58 1.43 10.56 -1.86
C VAL A 58 2.19 11.04 -3.09
N SER A 59 1.89 10.43 -4.24
CA SER A 59 2.43 10.81 -5.55
C SER A 59 1.80 12.11 -6.05
N PRO A 60 2.54 12.95 -6.79
CA PRO A 60 1.95 14.07 -7.53
C PRO A 60 0.86 13.65 -8.54
N THR A 61 0.87 12.37 -8.95
CA THR A 61 -0.12 11.80 -9.88
C THR A 61 -1.18 10.96 -9.17
N TYR A 62 -1.44 11.25 -7.89
CA TYR A 62 -2.45 10.53 -7.11
C TYR A 62 -3.84 10.70 -7.73
N PHE A 63 -4.50 9.57 -7.91
CA PHE A 63 -5.89 9.52 -8.34
C PHE A 63 -6.52 8.21 -7.83
N ASP A 64 -7.63 8.33 -7.15
CA ASP A 64 -8.41 7.22 -6.62
C ASP A 64 -9.84 7.32 -7.16
N ASP A 65 -10.28 6.26 -7.84
CA ASP A 65 -11.63 6.14 -8.41
C ASP A 65 -12.60 5.41 -7.46
N ALA A 66 -12.19 5.23 -6.19
CA ALA A 66 -12.93 4.45 -5.18
C ALA A 66 -13.36 3.05 -5.66
N GLY A 67 -12.78 2.56 -6.76
CA GLY A 67 -13.17 1.29 -7.39
C GLY A 67 -14.53 1.34 -8.07
N THR A 68 -15.08 2.51 -8.36
CA THR A 68 -16.40 2.70 -9.00
C THR A 68 -16.28 3.33 -10.39
N THR A 69 -17.39 3.50 -11.09
CA THR A 69 -17.46 4.23 -12.35
C THR A 69 -18.13 5.59 -12.21
N ASP A 70 -18.47 5.99 -10.98
CA ASP A 70 -19.07 7.29 -10.68
C ASP A 70 -17.97 8.32 -10.43
N PRO A 71 -17.80 9.33 -11.30
CA PRO A 71 -16.78 10.34 -11.12
C PRO A 71 -17.03 11.27 -9.91
N ALA A 72 -18.17 11.15 -9.25
CA ALA A 72 -18.48 11.98 -8.07
C ALA A 72 -17.73 11.54 -6.80
N ASP A 73 -17.21 10.31 -6.77
CA ASP A 73 -16.37 9.78 -5.69
C ASP A 73 -14.88 9.71 -6.04
N ASP A 74 -14.50 10.18 -7.23
CA ASP A 74 -13.10 10.31 -7.63
C ASP A 74 -12.36 11.31 -6.74
N LEU A 75 -11.15 10.96 -6.34
CA LEU A 75 -10.31 11.79 -5.48
C LEU A 75 -8.91 11.96 -6.09
N ASP A 76 -8.58 13.14 -6.53
CA ASP A 76 -7.24 13.51 -6.95
C ASP A 76 -6.41 14.09 -5.79
N LEU A 77 -5.13 14.39 -6.04
CA LEU A 77 -4.25 14.96 -5.03
C LEU A 77 -4.77 16.30 -4.48
N ALA A 78 -5.42 17.13 -5.29
CA ALA A 78 -5.94 18.42 -4.85
C ALA A 78 -7.13 18.23 -3.90
N GLY A 79 -8.05 17.35 -4.25
CA GLY A 79 -9.17 16.94 -3.41
C GLY A 79 -8.70 16.33 -2.09
N LEU A 80 -7.77 15.36 -2.16
CA LEU A 80 -7.18 14.76 -0.97
C LEU A 80 -6.50 15.79 -0.06
N THR A 81 -5.70 16.70 -0.63
CA THR A 81 -5.03 17.75 0.13
C THR A 81 -6.01 18.68 0.84
N SER A 82 -7.16 18.95 0.21
CA SER A 82 -8.19 19.80 0.76
C SER A 82 -9.00 19.14 1.87
N SER A 83 -9.37 17.86 1.71
CA SER A 83 -10.29 17.17 2.64
C SER A 83 -9.57 16.53 3.83
N LEU A 84 -8.40 15.89 3.60
CA LEU A 84 -7.73 15.04 4.59
C LEU A 84 -7.52 15.71 5.96
N PRO A 85 -7.08 17.00 6.09
CA PRO A 85 -6.89 17.60 7.40
C PRO A 85 -8.19 17.70 8.20
N ALA A 86 -9.30 18.05 7.53
CA ALA A 86 -10.61 18.17 8.17
C ALA A 86 -11.18 16.81 8.56
N ASP A 87 -10.99 15.79 7.73
CA ASP A 87 -11.46 14.43 8.01
C ASP A 87 -10.71 13.83 9.20
N LEU A 88 -9.40 13.96 9.24
CA LEU A 88 -8.59 13.51 10.37
C LEU A 88 -8.90 14.27 11.68
N ALA A 89 -9.23 15.56 11.59
CA ALA A 89 -9.60 16.35 12.76
C ALA A 89 -10.90 15.90 13.43
N ARG A 90 -11.82 15.26 12.68
CA ARG A 90 -13.07 14.70 13.21
C ARG A 90 -12.88 13.41 14.00
N LEU A 91 -11.75 12.74 13.79
CA LEU A 91 -11.44 11.47 14.44
C LEU A 91 -10.79 11.73 15.81
N THR A 92 -11.21 11.02 16.82
CA THR A 92 -10.56 11.01 18.13
C THR A 92 -10.29 9.57 18.54
N GLY A 93 -9.22 9.35 19.34
CA GLY A 93 -8.87 8.01 19.82
C GLY A 93 -8.58 7.00 18.70
N LEU A 94 -8.10 7.46 17.54
CA LEU A 94 -7.81 6.61 16.39
C LEU A 94 -6.72 5.61 16.74
N ARG A 95 -7.06 4.33 16.55
CA ARG A 95 -6.13 3.20 16.52
C ARG A 95 -6.36 2.46 15.21
N VAL A 96 -5.31 2.25 14.46
CA VAL A 96 -5.36 1.54 13.19
C VAL A 96 -4.32 0.44 13.16
N GLU A 97 -4.70 -0.72 12.65
CA GLU A 97 -3.83 -1.83 12.30
C GLU A 97 -3.92 -2.06 10.80
N ILE A 98 -2.77 -2.14 10.13
CA ILE A 98 -2.68 -2.39 8.69
C ILE A 98 -1.80 -3.61 8.48
N VAL A 99 -2.33 -4.61 7.78
CA VAL A 99 -1.63 -5.84 7.45
C VAL A 99 -1.54 -5.98 5.93
N VAL A 100 -0.33 -6.03 5.39
CA VAL A 100 -0.11 -6.32 3.97
C VAL A 100 -0.25 -7.83 3.76
N ARG A 101 -1.26 -8.24 2.99
CA ARG A 101 -1.55 -9.64 2.66
C ARG A 101 -0.71 -10.12 1.49
N THR A 102 -0.68 -9.31 0.43
CA THR A 102 0.12 -9.56 -0.77
C THR A 102 0.80 -8.29 -1.22
N LEU A 103 1.94 -8.44 -1.88
CA LEU A 103 2.67 -7.33 -2.50
C LEU A 103 3.35 -7.82 -3.76
N GLU A 104 3.02 -7.18 -4.87
CA GLU A 104 3.63 -7.40 -6.17
C GLU A 104 4.36 -6.14 -6.61
N VAL A 105 5.60 -6.30 -7.07
CA VAL A 105 6.42 -5.20 -7.60
C VAL A 105 6.80 -5.53 -9.04
N ALA A 106 6.54 -4.60 -9.94
CA ALA A 106 6.85 -4.71 -11.36
C ALA A 106 7.50 -3.40 -11.85
N GLY A 107 8.83 -3.40 -11.96
CA GLY A 107 9.59 -2.19 -12.33
C GLY A 107 9.39 -1.05 -11.34
N ASP A 108 8.85 0.07 -11.81
CA ASP A 108 8.58 1.26 -11.00
C ASP A 108 7.14 1.33 -10.45
N SER A 109 6.40 0.22 -10.53
CA SER A 109 5.04 0.11 -10.02
C SER A 109 4.93 -1.01 -9.01
N ALA A 110 4.07 -0.85 -8.00
CA ALA A 110 3.75 -1.90 -7.05
C ALA A 110 2.26 -1.86 -6.66
N VAL A 111 1.74 -3.03 -6.29
CA VAL A 111 0.37 -3.19 -5.79
C VAL A 111 0.41 -4.03 -4.52
N ALA A 112 -0.15 -3.51 -3.45
CA ALA A 112 -0.35 -4.23 -2.20
C ALA A 112 -1.85 -4.45 -1.95
N GLU A 113 -2.24 -5.67 -1.60
CA GLU A 113 -3.52 -5.90 -0.95
C GLU A 113 -3.31 -5.74 0.55
N VAL A 114 -4.05 -4.83 1.15
CA VAL A 114 -3.96 -4.52 2.57
C VAL A 114 -5.28 -4.82 3.28
N PHE A 115 -5.18 -5.34 4.48
CA PHE A 115 -6.28 -5.39 5.43
C PHE A 115 -6.07 -4.28 6.45
N SER A 116 -7.10 -3.47 6.66
CA SER A 116 -7.13 -2.42 7.69
C SER A 116 -8.18 -2.73 8.74
N ASP A 117 -7.88 -2.45 10.00
CA ASP A 117 -8.81 -2.52 11.13
C ASP A 117 -8.63 -1.25 11.97
N ALA A 118 -9.62 -0.40 11.94
CA ALA A 118 -9.58 0.92 12.56
C ALA A 118 -10.65 1.05 13.64
N TRP A 119 -10.23 1.47 14.83
CA TRP A 119 -11.10 1.88 15.93
C TRP A 119 -10.94 3.38 16.16
N TYR A 120 -12.03 4.09 16.21
CA TYR A 120 -12.00 5.53 16.39
C TYR A 120 -13.32 6.04 17.02
N GLN A 121 -13.32 7.29 17.42
CA GLN A 121 -14.52 7.98 17.85
C GLN A 121 -14.79 9.14 16.89
N VAL A 122 -16.04 9.32 16.54
CA VAL A 122 -16.50 10.48 15.78
C VAL A 122 -17.31 11.40 16.65
N THR A 123 -17.11 12.71 16.50
CA THR A 123 -17.94 13.73 17.16
C THR A 123 -19.31 13.75 16.50
N VAL A 124 -20.34 13.56 17.31
CA VAL A 124 -21.75 13.61 16.89
C VAL A 124 -22.49 14.65 17.72
N LYS A 125 -23.73 15.01 17.31
CA LYS A 125 -24.56 15.92 18.10
C LYS A 125 -24.87 15.27 19.48
N GLY A 126 -24.31 15.86 20.52
CA GLY A 126 -24.51 15.39 21.90
C GLY A 126 -23.38 14.54 22.48
N GLY A 127 -22.24 14.39 21.80
CA GLY A 127 -21.09 13.66 22.35
C GLY A 127 -20.19 13.03 21.30
N THR A 128 -19.63 11.86 21.64
CA THR A 128 -18.82 11.05 20.73
C THR A 128 -19.43 9.67 20.57
N ALA A 129 -19.33 9.08 19.41
CA ALA A 129 -19.75 7.71 19.11
C ALA A 129 -18.54 6.86 18.68
N PRO A 130 -18.33 5.67 19.31
CA PRO A 130 -17.30 4.75 18.86
C PRO A 130 -17.66 4.15 17.50
N ARG A 131 -16.63 3.91 16.69
CA ARG A 131 -16.70 3.24 15.39
C ARG A 131 -15.58 2.23 15.28
N ARG A 132 -15.87 1.18 14.55
CA ARG A 132 -14.87 0.24 14.03
C ARG A 132 -15.15 0.04 12.58
N ASP A 133 -14.10 0.11 11.79
CA ASP A 133 -14.15 -0.11 10.37
C ASP A 133 -13.08 -1.10 9.96
N THR A 134 -13.46 -2.10 9.15
CA THR A 134 -12.54 -3.12 8.65
C THR A 134 -12.71 -3.21 7.14
N ASP A 135 -11.60 -3.15 6.43
CA ASP A 135 -11.61 -3.18 4.98
C ASP A 135 -10.46 -3.99 4.41
N VAL A 136 -10.65 -4.48 3.18
CA VAL A 136 -9.61 -5.08 2.34
C VAL A 136 -9.59 -4.36 1.01
N HIS A 137 -8.56 -3.58 0.80
CA HIS A 137 -8.42 -2.78 -0.41
C HIS A 137 -7.02 -2.90 -1.01
N ARG A 138 -6.84 -2.29 -2.17
CA ARG A 138 -5.57 -2.26 -2.89
C ARG A 138 -4.95 -0.90 -2.82
N MET A 139 -3.75 -0.84 -2.26
CA MET A 139 -2.88 0.33 -2.38
C MET A 139 -1.99 0.17 -3.60
N ARG A 140 -1.92 1.19 -4.43
CA ARG A 140 -1.02 1.24 -5.59
C ARG A 140 0.09 2.24 -5.35
N PHE A 141 1.28 1.88 -5.83
CA PHE A 141 2.50 2.67 -5.63
C PHE A 141 3.22 2.87 -6.95
N VAL A 142 3.93 3.98 -7.06
CA VAL A 142 4.85 4.28 -8.15
C VAL A 142 6.17 4.80 -7.58
N ARG A 143 7.26 4.53 -8.27
CA ARG A 143 8.57 5.08 -7.91
C ARG A 143 8.77 6.43 -8.60
N VAL A 144 8.87 7.49 -7.81
CA VAL A 144 9.10 8.86 -8.26
C VAL A 144 10.49 9.28 -7.80
N GLN A 145 11.40 9.53 -8.74
CA GLN A 145 12.78 9.91 -8.44
C GLN A 145 13.49 8.96 -7.45
N GLY A 146 13.24 7.65 -7.61
CA GLY A 146 13.82 6.62 -6.76
C GLY A 146 13.10 6.37 -5.43
N VAL A 147 12.02 7.09 -5.13
CA VAL A 147 11.24 6.97 -3.89
C VAL A 147 9.85 6.42 -4.20
N TRP A 148 9.40 5.40 -3.46
CA TRP A 148 8.07 4.87 -3.59
C TRP A 148 7.02 5.84 -3.02
N LYS A 149 5.94 6.08 -3.78
CA LYS A 149 4.84 6.97 -3.46
C LYS A 149 3.50 6.28 -3.72
N ILE A 150 2.48 6.61 -2.94
CA ILE A 150 1.13 6.08 -3.08
C ILE A 150 0.42 6.83 -4.21
N VAL A 151 -0.19 6.11 -5.14
CA VAL A 151 -0.97 6.70 -6.25
C VAL A 151 -2.47 6.45 -6.16
N SER A 152 -2.92 5.46 -5.35
CA SER A 152 -4.33 5.25 -5.01
C SER A 152 -4.48 4.30 -3.83
N GLY A 153 -5.67 4.23 -3.23
CA GLY A 153 -6.02 3.31 -2.14
C GLY A 153 -5.72 3.88 -0.75
N LEU A 154 -5.95 5.18 -0.52
CA LEU A 154 -5.84 5.85 0.79
C LEU A 154 -7.19 5.85 1.52
#